data_4637058f524508823ed8cda68c775bc9
#
_entry.id   4637058f524508823ed8cda68c775bc9
#
_cell.length_a   1.000
_cell.length_b   1.000
_cell.length_c   1.000
_cell.angle_alpha   90.00
_cell.angle_beta   90.00
_cell.angle_gamma   90.00
#
_symmetry.space_group_name_H-M   'P 1'
#
loop_
_entity.id
_entity.type
_entity.pdbx_description
1 polymer ?
#
loop_
_entity_poly.entity_id
_entity_poly.type
_entity_poly.pdbx_seq_one_letter_code
_entity_poly.pdbx_strand_id
1 'polypeptide(L)'
;MLSAIFVVLLLAIGVYCILATYNLIRVLIGIEILIKAVTLLIIAAGRQSGNMALAQAMVVSIIVIEVVIMTIAVGVVLGIHHHSNSLDSRNIRKLKG
;
A
#
# COMPACT_ATOMS: atom_id res chain seq x y z
N MET A 1 -3.09 -13.46 -18.59
CA MET A 1 -1.71 -13.87 -18.38
C MET A 1 -0.77 -12.72 -18.06
N LEU A 2 -0.77 -11.71 -18.89
CA LEU A 2 0.09 -10.54 -18.66
C LEU A 2 -0.24 -9.86 -17.33
N SER A 3 -1.53 -9.74 -17.02
CA SER A 3 -1.98 -9.15 -15.75
C SER A 3 -1.46 -9.91 -14.53
N ALA A 4 -1.43 -11.26 -14.62
CA ALA A 4 -0.94 -12.09 -13.53
C ALA A 4 0.55 -11.84 -13.27
N ILE A 5 1.31 -11.65 -14.34
CA ILE A 5 2.75 -11.35 -14.23
C ILE A 5 2.96 -10.01 -13.53
N PHE A 6 2.21 -8.99 -13.93
CA PHE A 6 2.30 -7.68 -13.30
C PHE A 6 1.89 -7.71 -11.83
N VAL A 7 0.83 -8.47 -11.50
CA VAL A 7 0.40 -8.61 -10.11
C VAL A 7 1.51 -9.24 -9.26
N VAL A 8 2.12 -10.31 -9.76
CA VAL A 8 3.19 -10.98 -9.03
C VAL A 8 4.39 -10.05 -8.84
N LEU A 9 4.76 -9.32 -9.89
CA LEU A 9 5.87 -8.37 -9.79
C LEU A 9 5.58 -7.27 -8.79
N LEU A 10 4.37 -6.71 -8.79
CA LEU A 10 3.99 -5.67 -7.84
C LEU A 10 3.99 -6.20 -6.41
N LEU A 11 3.49 -7.41 -6.19
CA LEU A 11 3.52 -8.03 -4.87
C LEU A 11 4.95 -8.21 -4.39
N ALA A 12 5.83 -8.70 -5.26
CA ALA A 12 7.23 -8.89 -4.91
C ALA A 12 7.91 -7.58 -4.55
N ILE A 13 7.67 -6.53 -5.35
CA ILE A 13 8.26 -5.22 -5.10
C ILE A 13 7.73 -4.63 -3.79
N GLY A 14 6.42 -4.72 -3.55
CA GLY A 14 5.82 -4.21 -2.33
C GLY A 14 6.36 -4.89 -1.08
N VAL A 15 6.45 -6.21 -1.10
CA VAL A 15 7.00 -6.99 0.01
C VAL A 15 8.48 -6.63 0.22
N TYR A 16 9.24 -6.52 -0.86
CA TYR A 16 10.64 -6.13 -0.76
C TYR A 16 10.81 -4.76 -0.12
N CYS A 17 9.99 -3.79 -0.52
CA CYS A 17 10.04 -2.45 0.06
C CYS A 17 9.78 -2.48 1.56
N ILE A 18 8.85 -3.32 2.01
CA ILE A 18 8.51 -3.40 3.43
C ILE A 18 9.63 -4.09 4.21
N LEU A 19 10.14 -5.20 3.69
CA LEU A 19 11.11 -6.03 4.42
C LEU A 19 12.52 -5.46 4.40
N ALA A 20 12.87 -4.69 3.37
CA ALA A 20 14.24 -4.23 3.15
C ALA A 20 14.55 -2.88 3.78
N THR A 21 13.63 -2.31 4.56
CA THR A 21 13.81 -0.96 5.06
C THR A 21 13.23 -0.79 6.47
N TYR A 22 13.79 0.15 7.20
CA TYR A 22 13.23 0.62 8.47
C TYR A 22 12.61 2.01 8.35
N ASN A 23 12.61 2.60 7.14
CA ASN A 23 12.04 3.92 6.91
C ASN A 23 10.53 3.80 6.76
N LEU A 24 9.78 4.54 7.59
CA LEU A 24 8.31 4.45 7.61
C LEU A 24 7.68 4.87 6.29
N ILE A 25 8.26 5.85 5.61
CA ILE A 25 7.74 6.29 4.30
C ILE A 25 7.87 5.17 3.28
N ARG A 26 8.99 4.46 3.28
CA ARG A 26 9.17 3.32 2.36
C ARG A 26 8.21 2.18 2.67
N VAL A 27 7.93 1.95 3.96
CA VAL A 27 6.92 0.96 4.35
C VAL A 27 5.55 1.36 3.81
N LEU A 28 5.18 2.64 3.92
CA LEU A 28 3.93 3.14 3.35
C LEU A 28 3.88 2.97 1.83
N ILE A 29 4.97 3.25 1.15
CA ILE A 29 5.06 3.05 -0.31
C ILE A 29 4.89 1.57 -0.64
N GLY A 30 5.50 0.67 0.13
CA GLY A 30 5.35 -0.76 -0.06
C GLY A 30 3.90 -1.22 0.09
N ILE A 31 3.22 -0.73 1.11
CA ILE A 31 1.79 -1.02 1.32
C ILE A 31 0.97 -0.51 0.14
N GLU A 32 1.26 0.69 -0.35
CA GLU A 32 0.57 1.23 -1.52
C GLU A 32 0.74 0.35 -2.75
N ILE A 33 1.94 -0.13 -2.98
CA ILE A 33 2.21 -1.02 -4.11
C ILE A 33 1.41 -2.32 -3.98
N LEU A 34 1.34 -2.88 -2.76
CA LEU A 34 0.56 -4.09 -2.51
C LEU A 34 -0.92 -3.87 -2.79
N ILE A 35 -1.45 -2.72 -2.38
CA ILE A 35 -2.86 -2.38 -2.63
C ILE A 35 -3.10 -2.23 -4.14
N LYS A 36 -2.16 -1.65 -4.87
CA LYS A 36 -2.26 -1.54 -6.32
C LYS A 36 -2.25 -2.90 -6.99
N ALA A 37 -1.48 -3.85 -6.46
CA ALA A 37 -1.49 -5.22 -6.98
C ALA A 37 -2.86 -5.86 -6.82
N VAL A 38 -3.48 -5.70 -5.65
CA VAL A 38 -4.82 -6.22 -5.39
C VAL A 38 -5.85 -5.56 -6.31
N THR A 39 -5.75 -4.24 -6.51
CA THR A 39 -6.63 -3.49 -7.40
C THR A 39 -6.54 -4.02 -8.83
N LEU A 40 -5.33 -4.24 -9.33
CA LEU A 40 -5.12 -4.79 -10.66
C LEU A 40 -5.72 -6.21 -10.77
N LEU A 41 -5.59 -7.01 -9.73
CA LEU A 41 -6.14 -8.36 -9.70
C LEU A 41 -7.67 -8.32 -9.79
N ILE A 42 -8.31 -7.41 -9.07
CA ILE A 42 -9.76 -7.25 -9.10
C ILE A 42 -10.23 -6.86 -10.51
N ILE A 43 -9.54 -5.93 -11.16
CA ILE A 43 -9.90 -5.51 -12.52
C ILE A 43 -9.72 -6.67 -13.50
N ALA A 44 -8.64 -7.42 -13.37
CA ALA A 44 -8.39 -8.58 -14.24
C ALA A 44 -9.48 -9.63 -14.06
N ALA A 45 -9.89 -9.89 -12.81
CA ALA A 45 -10.95 -10.84 -12.53
C ALA A 45 -12.29 -10.38 -13.10
N GLY A 46 -12.61 -9.09 -12.98
CA GLY A 46 -13.82 -8.53 -13.55
C GLY A 46 -13.86 -8.65 -15.06
N ARG A 47 -12.71 -8.43 -15.70
CA ARG A 47 -12.61 -8.57 -17.15
C ARG A 47 -12.84 -9.99 -17.60
N GLN A 48 -12.24 -10.97 -16.91
CA GLN A 48 -12.41 -12.38 -17.26
C GLN A 48 -13.82 -12.90 -17.01
N SER A 49 -14.45 -12.45 -15.92
CA SER A 49 -15.80 -12.91 -15.56
C SER A 49 -16.91 -12.18 -16.31
N GLY A 50 -16.55 -11.14 -17.07
CA GLY A 50 -17.54 -10.34 -17.78
C GLY A 50 -18.33 -9.39 -16.88
N ASN A 51 -17.87 -9.17 -15.65
CA ASN A 51 -18.56 -8.29 -14.68
C ASN A 51 -17.69 -7.08 -14.35
N MET A 52 -17.38 -6.31 -15.38
CA MET A 52 -16.51 -5.14 -15.25
C MET A 52 -17.15 -4.04 -14.39
N ALA A 53 -18.49 -3.91 -14.45
CA ALA A 53 -19.17 -2.90 -13.66
C ALA A 53 -18.95 -3.10 -12.16
N LEU A 54 -19.08 -4.36 -11.69
CA LEU A 54 -18.82 -4.68 -10.28
C LEU A 54 -17.35 -4.44 -9.93
N ALA A 55 -16.44 -4.88 -10.80
CA ALA A 55 -15.01 -4.69 -10.56
C ALA A 55 -14.65 -3.22 -10.42
N GLN A 56 -15.19 -2.37 -11.30
CA GLN A 56 -14.96 -0.92 -11.22
C GLN A 56 -15.52 -0.31 -9.95
N ALA A 57 -16.71 -0.73 -9.53
CA ALA A 57 -17.31 -0.25 -8.29
C ALA A 57 -16.44 -0.62 -7.09
N MET A 58 -15.93 -1.84 -7.05
CA MET A 58 -15.04 -2.28 -5.97
C MET A 58 -13.74 -1.48 -5.96
N VAL A 59 -13.15 -1.24 -7.12
CA VAL A 59 -11.90 -0.48 -7.24
C VAL A 59 -12.10 0.96 -6.78
N VAL A 60 -13.20 1.61 -7.18
CA VAL A 60 -13.50 2.97 -6.74
C VAL A 60 -13.64 3.03 -5.22
N SER A 61 -14.32 2.05 -4.62
CA SER A 61 -14.44 1.98 -3.17
C SER A 61 -13.09 1.82 -2.49
N ILE A 62 -12.23 0.97 -3.03
CA ILE A 62 -10.88 0.77 -2.51
C ILE A 62 -10.07 2.05 -2.60
N ILE A 63 -10.16 2.77 -3.72
CA ILE A 63 -9.43 4.03 -3.89
C ILE A 63 -9.85 5.06 -2.86
N VAL A 64 -11.15 5.19 -2.60
CA VAL A 64 -11.66 6.13 -1.59
C VAL A 64 -11.12 5.78 -0.20
N ILE A 65 -11.21 4.52 0.19
CA ILE A 65 -10.71 4.05 1.48
C ILE A 65 -9.20 4.28 1.57
N GLU A 66 -8.48 3.96 0.51
CA GLU A 66 -7.03 4.09 0.45
C GLU A 66 -6.58 5.54 0.64
N VAL A 67 -7.27 6.50 0.01
CA VAL A 67 -6.93 7.90 0.16
C VAL A 67 -7.09 8.34 1.61
N VAL A 68 -8.17 7.92 2.29
CA VAL A 68 -8.40 8.26 3.68
C VAL A 68 -7.30 7.66 4.57
N ILE A 69 -7.01 6.37 4.39
CA ILE A 69 -5.99 5.67 5.17
C ILE A 69 -4.62 6.30 4.96
N MET A 70 -4.28 6.60 3.71
CA MET A 70 -2.98 7.19 3.39
C MET A 70 -2.84 8.59 3.99
N THR A 71 -3.90 9.38 3.96
CA THR A 71 -3.89 10.71 4.57
C THR A 71 -3.61 10.63 6.06
N ILE A 72 -4.27 9.70 6.76
CA ILE A 72 -4.05 9.49 8.19
C ILE A 72 -2.64 8.97 8.44
N ALA A 73 -2.18 8.01 7.64
CA ALA A 73 -0.85 7.43 7.80
C ALA A 73 0.25 8.46 7.60
N VAL A 74 0.13 9.31 6.59
CA VAL A 74 1.10 10.38 6.35
C VAL A 74 1.09 11.37 7.51
N GLY A 75 -0.09 11.71 8.03
CA GLY A 75 -0.19 12.58 9.19
C GLY A 75 0.52 12.00 10.41
N VAL A 76 0.34 10.70 10.66
CA VAL A 76 1.00 10.02 11.77
C VAL A 76 2.52 10.01 11.57
N VAL A 77 2.99 9.69 10.36
CA VAL A 77 4.42 9.64 10.06
C VAL A 77 5.06 11.02 10.24
N LEU A 78 4.39 12.07 9.76
CA LEU A 78 4.90 13.44 9.94
C LEU A 78 4.94 13.82 11.41
N GLY A 79 3.93 13.41 12.19
CA GLY A 79 3.93 13.64 13.63
C GLY A 79 5.10 12.97 14.32
N ILE A 80 5.38 11.73 13.96
CA ILE A 80 6.52 10.99 14.53
C ILE A 80 7.85 11.66 14.13
N HIS A 81 7.97 12.04 12.87
CA HIS A 81 9.18 12.71 12.39
C HIS A 81 9.40 14.05 13.12
N HIS A 82 8.34 14.81 13.29
CA HIS A 82 8.42 16.09 14.00
C HIS A 82 8.85 15.90 15.46
N HIS A 83 8.39 14.81 16.08
CA HIS A 83 8.68 14.53 17.49
C HIS A 83 10.07 13.92 17.70
N SER A 84 10.44 12.92 16.89
CA SER A 84 11.68 12.18 17.06
C SER A 84 12.78 12.57 16.07
N ASN A 85 12.44 13.38 15.08
CA ASN A 85 13.34 13.81 14.01
C ASN A 85 13.92 12.64 13.21
N SER A 86 13.18 11.53 13.14
CA SER A 86 13.59 10.35 12.39
C SER A 86 12.36 9.55 11.95
N LEU A 87 12.47 8.92 10.77
CA LEU A 87 11.44 8.03 10.24
C LEU A 87 11.79 6.56 10.44
N ASP A 88 12.87 6.27 11.16
CA ASP A 88 13.28 4.89 11.41
C ASP A 88 12.31 4.25 12.42
N SER A 89 11.74 3.11 12.06
CA SER A 89 10.78 2.40 12.89
C SER A 89 11.36 1.95 14.22
N ARG A 90 12.68 1.81 14.31
CA ARG A 90 13.34 1.45 15.55
C ARG A 90 13.24 2.55 16.61
N ASN A 91 13.10 3.81 16.18
CA ASN A 91 12.90 4.92 17.10
C ASN A 91 11.54 4.85 17.78
N ILE A 92 10.53 4.30 17.09
CA ILE A 92 9.21 4.11 17.67
C ILE A 92 9.28 3.12 18.83
N ARG A 93 10.06 2.06 18.70
CA ARG A 93 10.28 1.10 19.76
C ARG A 93 10.91 1.75 20.99
N LYS A 94 11.88 2.62 20.78
CA LYS A 94 12.54 3.35 21.86
C LYS A 94 11.56 4.26 22.60
N LEU A 95 10.66 4.91 21.84
CA LEU A 95 9.66 5.79 22.44
C LEU A 95 8.65 5.03 23.29
N LYS A 96 8.37 3.78 22.93
CA LYS A 96 7.46 2.93 23.68
C LYS A 96 8.11 2.25 24.89
N GLY A 97 9.36 2.04 24.79
CA GLY A 97 10.09 1.32 25.80
C GLY A 97 10.97 2.16 26.65
#